data_a8c7e4a770ff4fc892097726b32bae31
#
_entry.id   a8c7e4a770ff4fc892097726b32bae31
#
_cell.length_a   1.000
_cell.length_b   1.000
_cell.length_c   1.000
_cell.angle_alpha   90.00
_cell.angle_beta   90.00
_cell.angle_gamma   90.00
#
_symmetry.space_group_name_H-M   'P 1'
#
loop_
_entity.id
_entity.type
_entity.pdbx_description
1 polymer ?
#
loop_
_entity_poly.entity_id
_entity_poly.type
_entity_poly.pdbx_seq_one_letter_code
_entity_poly.pdbx_strand_id
1 'polypeptide(L)'
;KVSTRTIDLGAFPDPTIQGDNVPVPPFAAESILDTRRLRSLVVERLYSVLTDGDTLVSIKEMEDYLRDIMTEEDKARLPKNILLTHRQFFEVSFDYVPDENPTAIQLKEYYQMEEFLRKVLRERAKRDVKKPTGEDWLSLAMSDKNYDPTNERSQQATEQQAKALEMMDKKRLSVLTGGAGTGKTTVVRSFLCSDKIKAE
;
A
#
# COMPACT_ATOMS: atom_id res chain seq x y z
N LYS A 1 -18.31 -16.89 -5.78
CA LYS A 1 -18.64 -15.61 -5.13
C LYS A 1 -19.18 -14.68 -6.20
N VAL A 2 -20.39 -14.15 -6.04
CA VAL A 2 -21.01 -13.20 -7.00
C VAL A 2 -20.38 -11.82 -6.72
N SER A 3 -19.98 -11.10 -7.79
CA SER A 3 -19.41 -9.76 -7.62
C SER A 3 -20.50 -8.73 -7.30
N THR A 4 -20.15 -7.65 -6.62
CA THR A 4 -21.06 -6.52 -6.36
C THR A 4 -21.58 -5.95 -7.67
N ARG A 5 -20.74 -5.88 -8.71
CA ARG A 5 -21.15 -5.43 -10.04
C ARG A 5 -22.20 -6.34 -10.66
N THR A 6 -22.10 -7.66 -10.48
CA THR A 6 -23.12 -8.61 -11.00
C THR A 6 -24.46 -8.41 -10.30
N ILE A 7 -24.42 -8.18 -8.97
CA ILE A 7 -25.63 -7.87 -8.17
C ILE A 7 -26.22 -6.54 -8.62
N ASP A 8 -25.38 -5.53 -8.83
CA ASP A 8 -25.76 -4.21 -9.26
C ASP A 8 -26.44 -4.22 -10.65
N LEU A 9 -25.86 -4.93 -11.61
CA LEU A 9 -26.47 -5.14 -12.94
C LEU A 9 -27.78 -5.90 -12.87
N GLY A 10 -27.96 -6.79 -11.89
CA GLY A 10 -29.21 -7.49 -11.64
C GLY A 10 -30.28 -6.59 -11.01
N ALA A 11 -29.87 -5.65 -10.15
CA ALA A 11 -30.78 -4.69 -9.50
C ALA A 11 -31.15 -3.50 -10.41
N PHE A 12 -30.22 -3.11 -11.29
CA PHE A 12 -30.40 -2.02 -12.27
C PHE A 12 -30.00 -2.51 -13.66
N PRO A 13 -30.80 -3.39 -14.29
CA PRO A 13 -30.51 -3.88 -15.62
C PRO A 13 -30.61 -2.75 -16.65
N ASP A 14 -29.90 -2.93 -17.77
CA ASP A 14 -30.00 -2.03 -18.91
C ASP A 14 -31.49 -1.84 -19.30
N PRO A 15 -31.97 -0.61 -19.53
CA PRO A 15 -33.35 -0.35 -19.89
C PRO A 15 -33.87 -1.15 -21.11
N THR A 16 -32.94 -1.55 -21.99
CA THR A 16 -33.31 -2.41 -23.16
C THR A 16 -33.63 -3.85 -22.78
N ILE A 17 -33.16 -4.31 -21.60
CA ILE A 17 -33.38 -5.65 -21.07
C ILE A 17 -34.50 -5.64 -20.02
N GLN A 18 -34.80 -4.47 -19.47
CA GLN A 18 -35.77 -4.28 -18.41
C GLN A 18 -37.20 -4.48 -18.99
N GLY A 19 -37.73 -5.68 -18.84
CA GLY A 19 -39.14 -5.96 -19.13
C GLY A 19 -40.06 -5.48 -18.00
N ASP A 20 -41.36 -5.50 -18.22
CA ASP A 20 -42.43 -5.02 -17.31
C ASP A 20 -42.47 -5.75 -15.92
N ASN A 21 -41.64 -6.76 -15.70
CA ASN A 21 -41.71 -7.65 -14.54
C ASN A 21 -40.40 -7.67 -13.70
N VAL A 22 -39.81 -6.54 -13.42
CA VAL A 22 -38.70 -6.51 -12.48
C VAL A 22 -39.20 -6.60 -11.04
N PRO A 23 -38.84 -7.64 -10.27
CA PRO A 23 -39.18 -7.72 -8.85
C PRO A 23 -38.56 -6.53 -8.10
N VAL A 24 -39.39 -5.74 -7.44
CA VAL A 24 -38.92 -4.68 -6.54
C VAL A 24 -38.57 -5.33 -5.19
N PRO A 25 -37.27 -5.49 -4.80
CA PRO A 25 -36.92 -5.99 -3.48
C PRO A 25 -37.38 -5.02 -2.39
N PRO A 26 -37.77 -5.49 -1.19
CA PRO A 26 -38.25 -4.65 -0.10
C PRO A 26 -37.21 -3.64 0.41
N PHE A 27 -35.94 -3.79 0.02
CA PHE A 27 -34.85 -2.86 0.33
C PHE A 27 -34.17 -2.34 -0.93
N ALA A 28 -34.88 -2.26 -2.05
CA ALA A 28 -34.34 -1.74 -3.30
C ALA A 28 -33.74 -0.34 -3.08
N ALA A 29 -32.62 -0.08 -3.72
CA ALA A 29 -32.12 1.27 -3.82
C ALA A 29 -33.14 2.09 -4.64
N GLU A 30 -33.54 3.24 -4.11
CA GLU A 30 -34.56 4.09 -4.74
C GLU A 30 -34.06 4.74 -6.01
N SER A 31 -32.74 4.80 -6.18
CA SER A 31 -32.09 5.44 -7.32
C SER A 31 -30.75 4.76 -7.61
N ILE A 32 -30.34 4.81 -8.86
CA ILE A 32 -28.99 4.41 -9.28
C ILE A 32 -27.89 5.22 -8.57
N LEU A 33 -28.22 6.40 -8.07
CA LEU A 33 -27.33 7.28 -7.29
C LEU A 33 -27.45 7.07 -5.77
N ASP A 34 -28.15 6.01 -5.33
CA ASP A 34 -28.22 5.68 -3.89
C ASP A 34 -26.81 5.55 -3.30
N THR A 35 -26.53 6.30 -2.23
CA THR A 35 -25.21 6.35 -1.61
C THR A 35 -24.74 4.99 -1.07
N ARG A 36 -25.69 4.11 -0.71
CA ARG A 36 -25.38 2.71 -0.28
C ARG A 36 -24.84 1.89 -1.44
N ARG A 37 -25.46 2.04 -2.62
CA ARG A 37 -25.01 1.41 -3.86
C ARG A 37 -23.63 1.95 -4.25
N LEU A 38 -23.45 3.26 -4.30
CA LEU A 38 -22.17 3.89 -4.63
C LEU A 38 -21.07 3.43 -3.69
N ARG A 39 -21.34 3.38 -2.38
CA ARG A 39 -20.38 2.85 -1.40
C ARG A 39 -19.96 1.42 -1.72
N SER A 40 -20.89 0.56 -2.07
CA SER A 40 -20.58 -0.84 -2.39
C SER A 40 -19.69 -0.97 -3.63
N LEU A 41 -19.94 -0.17 -4.67
CA LEU A 41 -19.13 -0.13 -5.88
C LEU A 41 -17.73 0.40 -5.61
N VAL A 42 -17.61 1.47 -4.82
CA VAL A 42 -16.32 2.02 -4.40
C VAL A 42 -15.52 0.99 -3.61
N VAL A 43 -16.14 0.34 -2.62
CA VAL A 43 -15.48 -0.70 -1.80
C VAL A 43 -15.03 -1.87 -2.67
N GLU A 44 -15.86 -2.35 -3.60
CA GLU A 44 -15.46 -3.41 -4.54
C GLU A 44 -14.25 -2.99 -5.39
N ARG A 45 -14.25 -1.77 -5.92
CA ARG A 45 -13.12 -1.25 -6.69
C ARG A 45 -11.85 -1.18 -5.85
N LEU A 46 -11.94 -0.69 -4.60
CA LEU A 46 -10.82 -0.67 -3.68
C LEU A 46 -10.26 -2.07 -3.41
N TYR A 47 -11.11 -3.08 -3.22
CA TYR A 47 -10.66 -4.47 -3.11
C TYR A 47 -10.03 -5.01 -4.40
N SER A 48 -10.52 -4.59 -5.56
CA SER A 48 -9.97 -5.05 -6.83
C SER A 48 -8.53 -4.56 -7.05
N VAL A 49 -8.23 -3.30 -6.71
CA VAL A 49 -6.88 -2.75 -6.89
C VAL A 49 -5.85 -3.35 -5.92
N LEU A 50 -6.29 -3.94 -4.80
CA LEU A 50 -5.40 -4.67 -3.92
C LEU A 50 -4.76 -5.89 -4.60
N THR A 51 -5.44 -6.49 -5.57
CA THR A 51 -4.87 -7.62 -6.35
C THR A 51 -3.71 -7.18 -7.23
N ASP A 52 -3.67 -5.89 -7.59
CA ASP A 52 -2.59 -5.28 -8.36
C ASP A 52 -1.46 -4.73 -7.46
N GLY A 53 -1.66 -4.81 -6.13
CA GLY A 53 -0.69 -4.37 -5.13
C GLY A 53 -0.87 -2.94 -4.65
N ASP A 54 -1.91 -2.24 -5.12
CA ASP A 54 -2.22 -0.87 -4.72
C ASP A 54 -3.19 -0.82 -3.55
N THR A 55 -2.95 0.04 -2.58
CA THR A 55 -3.82 0.26 -1.41
C THR A 55 -4.57 1.59 -1.46
N LEU A 56 -4.22 2.46 -2.40
CA LEU A 56 -4.77 3.80 -2.58
C LEU A 56 -5.35 3.94 -3.99
N VAL A 57 -6.48 4.63 -4.10
CA VAL A 57 -7.06 5.06 -5.39
C VAL A 57 -7.31 6.54 -5.32
N SER A 58 -6.92 7.29 -6.36
CA SER A 58 -7.22 8.72 -6.40
C SER A 58 -8.74 8.95 -6.47
N ILE A 59 -9.21 10.04 -5.82
CA ILE A 59 -10.63 10.41 -5.85
C ILE A 59 -11.10 10.58 -7.29
N LYS A 60 -10.28 11.22 -8.12
CA LYS A 60 -10.58 11.42 -9.53
C LYS A 60 -10.76 10.09 -10.28
N GLU A 61 -9.81 9.17 -10.13
CA GLU A 61 -9.88 7.85 -10.77
C GLU A 61 -11.12 7.06 -10.32
N MET A 62 -11.46 7.15 -9.03
CA MET A 62 -12.66 6.49 -8.51
C MET A 62 -13.94 7.11 -9.07
N GLU A 63 -14.02 8.43 -9.18
CA GLU A 63 -15.17 9.12 -9.78
C GLU A 63 -15.29 8.83 -11.28
N ASP A 64 -14.17 8.75 -11.99
CA ASP A 64 -14.16 8.34 -13.40
C ASP A 64 -14.64 6.89 -13.55
N TYR A 65 -14.16 5.97 -12.69
CA TYR A 65 -14.66 4.60 -12.64
C TYR A 65 -16.17 4.54 -12.40
N LEU A 66 -16.70 5.30 -11.44
CA LEU A 66 -18.13 5.32 -11.17
C LEU A 66 -18.94 5.82 -12.38
N ARG A 67 -18.41 6.79 -13.13
CA ARG A 67 -19.03 7.25 -14.38
C ARG A 67 -18.99 6.19 -15.46
N ASP A 68 -17.88 5.51 -15.63
CA ASP A 68 -17.71 4.52 -16.69
C ASP A 68 -18.66 3.31 -16.59
N ILE A 69 -19.10 2.99 -15.37
CA ILE A 69 -20.06 1.89 -15.14
C ILE A 69 -21.53 2.32 -15.22
N MET A 70 -21.81 3.60 -15.48
CA MET A 70 -23.14 4.17 -15.55
C MET A 70 -23.58 4.42 -16.99
N THR A 71 -24.91 4.49 -17.21
CA THR A 71 -25.49 4.93 -18.48
C THR A 71 -25.20 6.41 -18.72
N GLU A 72 -25.31 6.88 -19.96
CA GLU A 72 -25.07 8.30 -20.29
C GLU A 72 -26.06 9.24 -19.56
N GLU A 73 -27.31 8.79 -19.36
CA GLU A 73 -28.29 9.55 -18.59
C GLU A 73 -27.89 9.69 -17.12
N ASP A 74 -27.41 8.62 -16.52
CA ASP A 74 -27.00 8.62 -15.11
C ASP A 74 -25.68 9.36 -14.87
N LYS A 75 -24.76 9.32 -15.84
CA LYS A 75 -23.54 10.14 -15.81
C LYS A 75 -23.86 11.63 -15.67
N ALA A 76 -24.89 12.09 -16.40
CA ALA A 76 -25.32 13.49 -16.35
C ALA A 76 -25.91 13.89 -14.98
N ARG A 77 -26.48 12.93 -14.27
CA ARG A 77 -27.08 13.12 -12.94
C ARG A 77 -26.07 12.96 -11.80
N LEU A 78 -24.93 12.28 -12.02
CA LEU A 78 -23.91 12.07 -10.99
C LEU A 78 -23.24 13.40 -10.61
N PRO A 79 -23.40 13.87 -9.37
CA PRO A 79 -22.75 15.11 -8.94
C PRO A 79 -21.24 15.04 -9.11
N LYS A 80 -20.64 16.17 -9.45
CA LYS A 80 -19.18 16.33 -9.33
C LYS A 80 -18.81 16.24 -7.86
N ASN A 81 -17.69 15.61 -7.57
CA ASN A 81 -17.18 15.42 -6.21
C ASN A 81 -18.14 14.64 -5.29
N ILE A 82 -18.88 13.65 -5.85
CA ILE A 82 -19.85 12.85 -5.09
C ILE A 82 -19.24 12.21 -3.83
N LEU A 83 -17.99 11.75 -3.94
CA LEU A 83 -17.28 11.14 -2.82
C LEU A 83 -17.04 12.15 -1.68
N LEU A 84 -16.70 13.38 -2.00
CA LEU A 84 -16.46 14.43 -1.00
C LEU A 84 -17.80 14.96 -0.44
N THR A 85 -18.82 15.09 -1.28
CA THR A 85 -20.14 15.58 -0.86
C THR A 85 -20.79 14.68 0.19
N HIS A 86 -20.61 13.36 0.07
CA HIS A 86 -21.15 12.38 1.01
C HIS A 86 -20.08 11.74 1.90
N ARG A 87 -18.99 12.45 2.15
CA ARG A 87 -17.82 11.96 2.91
C ARG A 87 -18.23 11.29 4.22
N GLN A 88 -19.04 11.93 5.04
CA GLN A 88 -19.47 11.40 6.35
C GLN A 88 -20.14 10.03 6.24
N PHE A 89 -20.90 9.79 5.18
CA PHE A 89 -21.55 8.50 4.94
C PHE A 89 -20.53 7.43 4.52
N PHE A 90 -19.53 7.81 3.73
CA PHE A 90 -18.55 6.88 3.17
C PHE A 90 -17.43 6.52 4.15
N GLU A 91 -17.10 7.40 5.10
CA GLU A 91 -16.04 7.17 6.11
C GLU A 91 -16.28 5.96 7.03
N VAL A 92 -17.44 5.36 6.97
CA VAL A 92 -17.70 4.07 7.64
C VAL A 92 -16.88 2.93 7.02
N SER A 93 -16.59 3.00 5.71
CA SER A 93 -15.99 1.91 4.94
C SER A 93 -14.58 2.20 4.44
N PHE A 94 -14.26 3.45 4.17
CA PHE A 94 -12.94 3.87 3.67
C PHE A 94 -12.56 5.26 4.19
N ASP A 95 -11.29 5.52 4.27
CA ASP A 95 -10.73 6.78 4.74
C ASP A 95 -10.24 7.63 3.56
N TYR A 96 -10.16 8.93 3.77
CA TYR A 96 -9.69 9.93 2.82
C TYR A 96 -8.24 10.32 3.14
N VAL A 97 -7.39 10.35 2.15
CA VAL A 97 -5.94 10.56 2.33
C VAL A 97 -5.45 11.70 1.41
N PRO A 98 -4.76 12.71 1.94
CA PRO A 98 -4.71 13.10 3.35
C PRO A 98 -6.09 13.59 3.85
N ASP A 99 -6.29 13.64 5.14
CA ASP A 99 -7.59 13.94 5.74
C ASP A 99 -8.07 15.37 5.46
N GLU A 100 -7.21 16.38 5.57
CA GLU A 100 -7.58 17.79 5.41
C GLU A 100 -7.89 18.17 3.95
N ASN A 101 -7.09 17.71 2.99
CA ASN A 101 -7.27 17.97 1.56
C ASN A 101 -7.17 16.64 0.79
N PRO A 102 -8.22 15.83 0.82
CA PRO A 102 -8.16 14.48 0.30
C PRO A 102 -7.98 14.44 -1.21
N THR A 103 -7.01 13.67 -1.66
CA THR A 103 -6.74 13.40 -3.07
C THR A 103 -6.93 11.94 -3.44
N ALA A 104 -6.97 11.06 -2.43
CA ALA A 104 -7.14 9.62 -2.58
C ALA A 104 -8.04 9.05 -1.49
N ILE A 105 -8.49 7.83 -1.69
CA ILE A 105 -9.24 7.02 -0.73
C ILE A 105 -8.59 5.67 -0.55
N GLN A 106 -8.76 5.09 0.63
CA GLN A 106 -8.19 3.82 1.04
C GLN A 106 -9.19 3.05 1.90
N LEU A 107 -9.25 1.72 1.77
CA LEU A 107 -10.05 0.91 2.69
C LEU A 107 -9.63 1.17 4.14
N LYS A 108 -10.60 1.33 5.01
CA LYS A 108 -10.37 1.70 6.42
C LYS A 108 -9.42 0.75 7.14
N GLU A 109 -9.54 -0.53 6.91
CA GLU A 109 -8.66 -1.55 7.48
C GLU A 109 -7.19 -1.38 7.06
N TYR A 110 -6.93 -1.03 5.80
CA TYR A 110 -5.58 -0.79 5.29
C TYR A 110 -5.01 0.52 5.82
N TYR A 111 -5.81 1.56 5.91
CA TYR A 111 -5.40 2.82 6.55
C TYR A 111 -4.96 2.60 8.00
N GLN A 112 -5.75 1.84 8.77
CA GLN A 112 -5.42 1.52 10.15
C GLN A 112 -4.16 0.66 10.28
N MET A 113 -3.96 -0.32 9.37
CA MET A 113 -2.73 -1.11 9.30
C MET A 113 -1.52 -0.24 8.97
N GLU A 114 -1.64 0.67 8.02
CA GLU A 114 -0.57 1.60 7.64
C GLU A 114 -0.18 2.50 8.81
N GLU A 115 -1.15 3.11 9.49
CA GLU A 115 -0.88 3.95 10.67
C GLU A 115 -0.22 3.15 11.80
N PHE A 116 -0.66 1.92 12.03
CA PHE A 116 -0.01 1.02 12.99
C PHE A 116 1.45 0.72 12.60
N LEU A 117 1.69 0.32 11.35
CA LEU A 117 3.05 0.07 10.85
C LEU A 117 3.92 1.31 10.94
N ARG A 118 3.41 2.47 10.53
CA ARG A 118 4.10 3.75 10.61
C ARG A 118 4.51 4.08 12.04
N LYS A 119 3.62 3.87 13.01
CA LYS A 119 3.91 4.05 14.43
C LYS A 119 5.03 3.11 14.90
N VAL A 120 4.91 1.81 14.61
CA VAL A 120 5.91 0.80 15.03
C VAL A 120 7.28 1.09 14.41
N LEU A 121 7.33 1.40 13.10
CA LEU A 121 8.58 1.70 12.41
C LEU A 121 9.24 2.97 12.95
N ARG A 122 8.47 4.03 13.20
CA ARG A 122 8.98 5.27 13.81
C ARG A 122 9.54 5.03 15.21
N GLU A 123 8.87 4.24 16.04
CA GLU A 123 9.36 3.89 17.36
C GLU A 123 10.65 3.05 17.32
N ARG A 124 10.76 2.12 16.38
CA ARG A 124 11.97 1.34 16.16
C ARG A 124 13.13 2.21 15.65
N ALA A 125 12.84 3.11 14.71
CA ALA A 125 13.86 4.00 14.12
C ALA A 125 14.50 4.95 15.15
N LYS A 126 13.75 5.34 16.19
CA LYS A 126 14.24 6.20 17.27
C LYS A 126 15.15 5.47 18.27
N ARG A 127 15.17 4.15 18.27
CA ARG A 127 15.87 3.35 19.28
C ARG A 127 17.10 2.69 18.69
N ASP A 128 18.21 2.78 19.43
CA ASP A 128 19.40 2.02 19.16
C ASP A 128 19.34 0.61 19.79
N VAL A 129 20.17 -0.28 19.31
CA VAL A 129 20.41 -1.56 19.96
C VAL A 129 21.14 -1.29 21.28
N LYS A 130 20.69 -1.91 22.38
CA LYS A 130 21.26 -1.69 23.70
C LYS A 130 22.74 -2.13 23.83
N LYS A 131 23.09 -3.19 23.11
CA LYS A 131 24.45 -3.75 23.09
C LYS A 131 24.79 -4.13 21.65
N PRO A 132 25.43 -3.27 20.87
CA PRO A 132 26.04 -3.67 19.61
C PRO A 132 27.02 -4.81 19.82
N THR A 133 27.15 -5.69 18.84
CA THR A 133 27.99 -6.90 18.96
C THR A 133 29.48 -6.62 19.13
N GLY A 134 29.92 -5.40 18.76
CA GLY A 134 31.34 -5.03 18.74
C GLY A 134 32.15 -5.83 17.71
N GLU A 135 31.50 -6.24 16.61
CA GLU A 135 32.16 -6.88 15.47
C GLU A 135 33.05 -5.88 14.75
N ASP A 136 34.19 -6.35 14.24
CA ASP A 136 34.99 -5.58 13.29
C ASP A 136 34.43 -5.75 11.89
N TRP A 137 33.41 -4.95 11.60
CA TRP A 137 32.67 -5.02 10.34
C TRP A 137 33.53 -4.74 9.10
N LEU A 138 34.59 -3.94 9.25
CA LEU A 138 35.52 -3.67 8.15
C LEU A 138 36.35 -4.91 7.83
N SER A 139 36.96 -5.52 8.82
CA SER A 139 37.70 -6.76 8.63
C SER A 139 36.82 -7.89 8.08
N LEU A 140 35.59 -7.99 8.56
CA LEU A 140 34.63 -8.95 8.05
C LEU A 140 34.28 -8.69 6.57
N ALA A 141 34.05 -7.44 6.19
CA ALA A 141 33.76 -7.09 4.79
C ALA A 141 34.97 -7.33 3.86
N MET A 142 36.16 -7.07 4.32
CA MET A 142 37.45 -7.37 3.62
C MET A 142 37.72 -8.86 3.46
N SER A 143 37.11 -9.70 4.29
CA SER A 143 37.25 -11.16 4.17
C SER A 143 36.39 -11.78 3.07
N ASP A 144 35.52 -10.99 2.39
CA ASP A 144 34.75 -11.48 1.25
C ASP A 144 35.68 -11.84 0.10
N LYS A 145 35.44 -13.00 -0.52
CA LYS A 145 36.26 -13.55 -1.60
C LYS A 145 36.34 -12.65 -2.85
N ASN A 146 35.43 -11.71 -2.98
CA ASN A 146 35.38 -10.75 -4.09
C ASN A 146 36.10 -9.44 -3.78
N TYR A 147 36.66 -9.27 -2.57
CA TYR A 147 37.42 -8.10 -2.21
C TYR A 147 38.79 -8.11 -2.93
N ASP A 148 39.08 -7.02 -3.62
CA ASP A 148 40.36 -6.80 -4.30
C ASP A 148 41.04 -5.55 -3.71
N PRO A 149 42.13 -5.74 -2.91
CA PRO A 149 42.84 -4.64 -2.27
C PRO A 149 43.62 -3.77 -3.27
N THR A 150 43.79 -4.19 -4.51
CA THR A 150 44.47 -3.41 -5.55
C THR A 150 43.52 -2.53 -6.37
N ASN A 151 42.22 -2.74 -6.21
CA ASN A 151 41.19 -2.02 -6.94
C ASN A 151 40.52 -0.98 -6.03
N GLU A 152 40.71 0.30 -6.33
CA GLU A 152 40.17 1.41 -5.54
C GLU A 152 38.62 1.36 -5.45
N ARG A 153 37.91 0.97 -6.51
CA ARG A 153 36.45 0.80 -6.49
C ARG A 153 36.02 -0.33 -5.56
N SER A 154 36.79 -1.42 -5.50
CA SER A 154 36.56 -2.53 -4.58
C SER A 154 36.74 -2.07 -3.12
N GLN A 155 37.80 -1.30 -2.84
CA GLN A 155 38.03 -0.74 -1.52
C GLN A 155 36.88 0.18 -1.06
N GLN A 156 36.48 1.14 -1.90
CA GLN A 156 35.37 2.06 -1.62
C GLN A 156 34.04 1.33 -1.39
N ALA A 157 33.72 0.33 -2.23
CA ALA A 157 32.52 -0.48 -2.07
C ALA A 157 32.52 -1.26 -0.75
N THR A 158 33.66 -1.85 -0.38
CA THR A 158 33.83 -2.60 0.86
C THR A 158 33.69 -1.71 2.09
N GLU A 159 34.27 -0.51 2.07
CA GLU A 159 34.07 0.49 3.13
C GLU A 159 32.60 0.90 3.30
N GLN A 160 31.90 1.11 2.19
CA GLN A 160 30.46 1.42 2.24
C GLN A 160 29.66 0.25 2.81
N GLN A 161 29.99 -0.98 2.45
CA GLN A 161 29.35 -2.19 2.99
C GLN A 161 29.64 -2.33 4.50
N ALA A 162 30.87 -2.08 4.94
CA ALA A 162 31.23 -2.10 6.36
C ALA A 162 30.46 -1.06 7.18
N LYS A 163 30.32 0.16 6.67
CA LYS A 163 29.47 1.21 7.30
C LYS A 163 28.00 0.77 7.37
N ALA A 164 27.47 0.12 6.35
CA ALA A 164 26.10 -0.40 6.38
C ALA A 164 25.93 -1.49 7.44
N LEU A 165 26.89 -2.41 7.55
CA LEU A 165 26.91 -3.46 8.58
C LEU A 165 26.97 -2.86 10.00
N GLU A 166 27.83 -1.87 10.22
CA GLU A 166 27.93 -1.15 11.49
C GLU A 166 26.61 -0.45 11.87
N MET A 167 25.92 0.16 10.89
CA MET A 167 24.62 0.76 11.13
C MET A 167 23.54 -0.29 11.48
N MET A 168 23.55 -1.44 10.83
CA MET A 168 22.65 -2.55 11.13
C MET A 168 22.86 -3.08 12.55
N ASP A 169 24.12 -3.16 13.00
CA ASP A 169 24.46 -3.60 14.35
C ASP A 169 24.01 -2.60 15.44
N LYS A 170 24.05 -1.31 15.15
CA LYS A 170 23.69 -0.24 16.10
C LYS A 170 22.22 0.11 16.15
N LYS A 171 21.47 -0.11 15.06
CA LYS A 171 20.10 0.37 14.89
C LYS A 171 19.09 -0.76 14.92
N ARG A 172 17.95 -0.55 15.59
CA ARG A 172 16.84 -1.51 15.60
C ARG A 172 16.06 -1.55 14.27
N LEU A 173 16.22 -0.51 13.46
CA LEU A 173 15.66 -0.42 12.13
C LEU A 173 16.68 0.23 11.22
N SER A 174 17.03 -0.45 10.15
CA SER A 174 17.89 0.04 9.09
C SER A 174 17.27 -0.21 7.73
N VAL A 175 17.48 0.71 6.79
CA VAL A 175 17.04 0.57 5.41
C VAL A 175 18.27 0.58 4.52
N LEU A 176 18.51 -0.54 3.84
CA LEU A 176 19.60 -0.69 2.89
C LEU A 176 19.10 -0.43 1.46
N THR A 177 19.55 0.67 0.88
CA THR A 177 19.20 1.07 -0.49
C THR A 177 20.38 0.99 -1.42
N GLY A 178 20.15 0.92 -2.72
CA GLY A 178 21.19 0.90 -3.75
C GLY A 178 20.70 0.27 -5.05
N GLY A 179 21.38 0.53 -6.15
CA GLY A 179 21.11 -0.03 -7.47
C GLY A 179 21.23 -1.55 -7.54
N ALA A 180 20.90 -2.14 -8.68
CA ALA A 180 21.16 -3.54 -8.94
C ALA A 180 22.67 -3.83 -8.91
N GLY A 181 23.08 -4.97 -8.36
CA GLY A 181 24.48 -5.38 -8.30
C GLY A 181 25.37 -4.67 -7.26
N THR A 182 24.85 -3.78 -6.42
CA THR A 182 25.63 -3.04 -5.41
C THR A 182 25.98 -3.85 -4.14
N GLY A 183 25.72 -5.14 -4.13
CA GLY A 183 26.09 -6.02 -3.00
C GLY A 183 25.14 -5.98 -1.79
N LYS A 184 23.91 -5.46 -1.91
CA LYS A 184 22.93 -5.44 -0.80
C LYS A 184 22.71 -6.81 -0.16
N THR A 185 22.53 -7.83 -1.00
CA THR A 185 22.35 -9.21 -0.52
C THR A 185 23.60 -9.73 0.18
N THR A 186 24.81 -9.35 -0.29
CA THR A 186 26.09 -9.68 0.36
C THR A 186 26.16 -9.06 1.74
N VAL A 187 25.81 -7.77 1.89
CA VAL A 187 25.78 -7.10 3.20
C VAL A 187 24.85 -7.83 4.18
N VAL A 188 23.61 -8.09 3.79
CA VAL A 188 22.64 -8.81 4.63
C VAL A 188 23.15 -10.21 4.99
N ARG A 189 23.72 -10.93 4.04
CA ARG A 189 24.31 -12.25 4.28
C ARG A 189 25.47 -12.17 5.26
N SER A 190 26.41 -11.24 5.08
CA SER A 190 27.56 -11.07 5.98
C SER A 190 27.11 -10.76 7.41
N PHE A 191 26.07 -9.90 7.55
CA PHE A 191 25.49 -9.60 8.85
C PHE A 191 24.93 -10.86 9.52
N LEU A 192 24.07 -11.60 8.84
CA LEU A 192 23.44 -12.81 9.38
C LEU A 192 24.40 -13.99 9.59
N CYS A 193 25.56 -13.98 8.90
CA CYS A 193 26.57 -15.03 9.03
C CYS A 193 27.64 -14.70 10.08
N SER A 194 27.68 -13.49 10.64
CA SER A 194 28.58 -13.15 11.75
C SER A 194 28.33 -14.05 12.95
N ASP A 195 29.38 -14.62 13.51
CA ASP A 195 29.26 -15.51 14.67
C ASP A 195 28.78 -14.78 15.92
N LYS A 196 29.09 -13.49 16.05
CA LYS A 196 28.60 -12.64 17.15
C LYS A 196 27.08 -12.39 17.04
N ILE A 197 26.55 -12.18 15.82
CA ILE A 197 25.12 -12.04 15.60
C ILE A 197 24.36 -13.34 15.86
N LYS A 198 24.94 -14.49 15.51
CA LYS A 198 24.32 -15.80 15.76
C LYS A 198 24.29 -16.20 17.23
N ALA A 199 25.15 -15.59 18.04
CA ALA A 199 25.24 -15.88 19.46
C ALA A 199 24.24 -15.09 20.33
N GLU A 200 23.54 -14.10 19.74
CA GLU A 200 22.49 -13.32 20.38
C GLU A 200 21.09 -13.92 20.12
#